data_f426dddd4f9fea6aab9ce1f1dea6dd91
#
_entry.id   f426dddd4f9fea6aab9ce1f1dea6dd91
#
_cell.length_a   1.000
_cell.length_b   1.000
_cell.length_c   1.000
_cell.angle_alpha   90.00
_cell.angle_beta   90.00
_cell.angle_gamma   90.00
#
_symmetry.space_group_name_H-M   'P 1'
#
loop_
_entity.id
_entity.type
_entity.pdbx_description
1 polymer ?
#
loop_
_entity_poly.entity_id
_entity_poly.type
_entity_poly.pdbx_seq_one_letter_code
_entity_poly.pdbx_strand_id
1 'polypeptide(L)'
;QRTDRSFSVSPVGLWTLGRLLANSHTDNGRALDESDYYVSQFGTFSQYDFATLSGASDEYVGGGEQSFFDYNVRNAQGMDPTGTQYLNIDELDPSTFSLDMFSADELLNQGSNYVSYYGYDYKGNKSKDNPTLNDFFTETDEFGNFTRPMGAFEPIYMSGYIMDKFAFDDLIFNVGLRVDRFDANQQVLKDKYLLYSSRTAGEVLDIDGVEVIHPENIPDNAIVYVNDIEDPTAINGYRVEDTWYNAVGAEITDPSVLETSAGIAPYLQDGVNPSD
;
A
#
# COMPACT_ATOMS: atom_id res chain seq x y z
N GLN A 1 1.57 -14.29 25.36
CA GLN A 1 1.62 -13.59 24.07
C GLN A 1 1.97 -14.60 22.98
N ARG A 2 1.24 -14.58 21.89
CA ARG A 2 1.50 -15.40 20.70
C ARG A 2 2.04 -14.48 19.62
N THR A 3 3.07 -14.93 18.91
CA THR A 3 3.63 -14.20 17.78
C THR A 3 3.39 -15.01 16.52
N ASP A 4 2.57 -14.52 15.63
CA ASP A 4 2.30 -15.13 14.34
C ASP A 4 3.04 -14.36 13.24
N ARG A 5 3.68 -15.11 12.35
CA ARG A 5 4.44 -14.61 11.21
C ARG A 5 4.09 -15.39 9.95
N SER A 6 4.13 -14.75 8.81
CA SER A 6 3.94 -15.41 7.52
C SER A 6 4.83 -14.80 6.46
N PHE A 7 5.29 -15.65 5.56
CA PHE A 7 6.00 -15.26 4.35
C PHE A 7 5.59 -16.20 3.22
N SER A 8 5.18 -15.66 2.11
CA SER A 8 4.86 -16.43 0.91
C SER A 8 5.30 -15.70 -0.35
N VAL A 9 5.65 -16.46 -1.37
CA VAL A 9 6.14 -15.97 -2.66
C VAL A 9 5.37 -16.69 -3.77
N SER A 10 5.07 -15.97 -4.84
CA SER A 10 4.56 -16.54 -6.09
C SER A 10 5.71 -16.74 -7.08
N PRO A 11 6.28 -17.95 -7.23
CA PRO A 11 7.44 -18.15 -8.11
C PRO A 11 7.15 -17.82 -9.58
N VAL A 12 5.97 -18.20 -10.07
CA VAL A 12 5.53 -17.86 -11.43
C VAL A 12 5.32 -16.37 -11.59
N GLY A 13 4.76 -15.73 -10.54
CA GLY A 13 4.59 -14.29 -10.49
C GLY A 13 5.92 -13.56 -10.57
N LEU A 14 6.93 -13.98 -9.81
CA LEU A 14 8.26 -13.37 -9.84
C LEU A 14 8.92 -13.47 -11.23
N TRP A 15 8.75 -14.59 -11.91
CA TRP A 15 9.25 -14.75 -13.27
C TRP A 15 8.58 -13.79 -14.23
N THR A 16 7.25 -13.65 -14.11
CA THR A 16 6.46 -12.70 -14.91
C THR A 16 6.87 -11.26 -14.61
N LEU A 17 7.06 -10.92 -13.33
CA LEU A 17 7.55 -9.60 -12.91
C LEU A 17 8.96 -9.32 -13.48
N GLY A 18 9.85 -10.31 -13.43
CA GLY A 18 11.20 -10.18 -14.01
C GLY A 18 11.18 -9.83 -15.49
N ARG A 19 10.28 -10.46 -16.27
CA ARG A 19 10.08 -10.12 -17.69
C ARG A 19 9.56 -8.70 -17.88
N LEU A 20 8.66 -8.27 -16.99
CA LEU A 20 8.05 -6.94 -17.05
C LEU A 20 9.07 -5.84 -16.75
N LEU A 21 9.90 -6.06 -15.73
CA LEU A 21 10.85 -5.06 -15.23
C LEU A 21 12.17 -5.04 -16.02
N ALA A 22 12.58 -6.18 -16.58
CA ALA A 22 13.77 -6.23 -17.41
C ALA A 22 13.60 -5.35 -18.66
N ASN A 23 14.68 -4.68 -19.03
CA ASN A 23 14.72 -3.79 -20.17
C ASN A 23 13.84 -2.53 -20.05
N SER A 24 13.43 -2.17 -18.81
CA SER A 24 12.58 -1.00 -18.57
C SER A 24 13.15 0.31 -19.10
N HIS A 25 14.48 0.41 -19.25
CA HIS A 25 15.18 1.59 -19.77
C HIS A 25 15.86 1.34 -21.13
N THR A 26 15.63 0.20 -21.79
CA THR A 26 16.20 -0.05 -23.11
C THR A 26 15.65 0.93 -24.14
N ASP A 27 16.49 1.27 -25.13
CA ASP A 27 16.13 2.21 -26.17
C ASP A 27 15.00 1.66 -27.06
N ASN A 28 13.97 2.43 -27.25
CA ASN A 28 12.79 2.10 -28.03
C ASN A 28 12.89 2.29 -29.51
N GLY A 29 13.95 2.85 -29.99
CA GLY A 29 14.16 3.01 -31.41
C GLY A 29 14.23 1.69 -32.19
N ARG A 30 14.20 0.54 -31.48
CA ARG A 30 14.24 -0.79 -32.07
C ARG A 30 12.83 -1.26 -32.41
N ALA A 31 12.62 -1.56 -33.70
CA ALA A 31 11.40 -2.24 -34.09
C ALA A 31 11.36 -3.64 -33.46
N LEU A 32 10.20 -4.01 -32.89
CA LEU A 32 9.98 -5.33 -32.35
C LEU A 32 10.09 -6.36 -33.49
N ASP A 33 10.86 -7.41 -33.26
CA ASP A 33 10.97 -8.56 -34.13
C ASP A 33 10.55 -9.84 -33.39
N GLU A 34 10.64 -11.00 -34.03
CA GLU A 34 10.23 -12.26 -33.44
C GLU A 34 10.98 -12.60 -32.14
N SER A 35 12.20 -12.06 -31.95
CA SER A 35 13.00 -12.27 -30.74
C SER A 35 12.49 -11.47 -29.54
N ASP A 36 11.66 -10.46 -29.77
CA ASP A 36 11.03 -9.64 -28.71
C ASP A 36 9.77 -10.32 -28.14
N TYR A 37 9.37 -11.45 -28.69
CA TYR A 37 8.22 -12.22 -28.23
C TYR A 37 8.65 -13.42 -27.40
N TYR A 38 7.83 -13.80 -26.47
CA TYR A 38 7.97 -15.06 -25.75
C TYR A 38 6.65 -15.84 -25.80
N VAL A 39 6.76 -17.16 -25.74
CA VAL A 39 5.61 -18.07 -25.73
C VAL A 39 5.45 -18.62 -24.32
N SER A 40 4.26 -18.46 -23.76
CA SER A 40 3.85 -19.08 -22.52
C SER A 40 2.69 -20.05 -22.76
N GLN A 41 2.28 -20.79 -21.75
CA GLN A 41 1.05 -21.59 -21.79
C GLN A 41 -0.23 -20.77 -22.04
N PHE A 42 -0.15 -19.45 -21.87
CA PHE A 42 -1.26 -18.50 -22.08
C PHE A 42 -1.21 -17.77 -23.42
N GLY A 43 -0.20 -18.01 -24.23
CA GLY A 43 -0.06 -17.40 -25.56
C GLY A 43 1.34 -16.83 -25.82
N THR A 44 1.46 -16.09 -26.92
CA THR A 44 2.66 -15.35 -27.31
C THR A 44 2.48 -13.89 -26.97
N PHE A 45 3.45 -13.33 -26.28
CA PHE A 45 3.41 -11.93 -25.85
C PHE A 45 4.73 -11.25 -26.20
N SER A 46 4.69 -9.97 -26.59
CA SER A 46 5.88 -9.16 -26.73
C SER A 46 6.27 -8.57 -25.37
N GLN A 47 7.53 -8.22 -25.22
CA GLN A 47 7.99 -7.43 -24.06
C GLN A 47 7.22 -6.11 -23.96
N TYR A 48 6.90 -5.51 -25.10
CA TYR A 48 6.09 -4.28 -25.18
C TYR A 48 4.69 -4.47 -24.60
N ASP A 49 4.02 -5.59 -24.93
CA ASP A 49 2.66 -5.84 -24.44
C ASP A 49 2.60 -5.95 -22.91
N PHE A 50 3.69 -6.43 -22.28
CA PHE A 50 3.76 -6.47 -20.82
C PHE A 50 3.87 -5.07 -20.20
N ALA A 51 4.65 -4.19 -20.79
CA ALA A 51 4.76 -2.82 -20.31
C ALA A 51 3.41 -2.08 -20.41
N THR A 52 2.67 -2.26 -21.51
CA THR A 52 1.34 -1.66 -21.68
C THR A 52 0.28 -2.29 -20.76
N LEU A 53 0.33 -3.59 -20.52
CA LEU A 53 -0.58 -4.30 -19.61
C LEU A 53 -0.39 -3.90 -18.13
N SER A 54 0.79 -3.41 -17.76
CA SER A 54 1.05 -2.93 -16.41
C SER A 54 0.60 -1.50 -16.14
N GLY A 55 -0.09 -0.85 -17.10
CA GLY A 55 -0.56 0.53 -16.97
C GLY A 55 0.50 1.59 -17.29
N ALA A 56 1.66 1.19 -17.83
CA ALA A 56 2.59 2.13 -18.42
C ALA A 56 1.92 2.82 -19.62
N SER A 57 1.98 4.15 -19.68
CA SER A 57 1.43 4.90 -20.80
C SER A 57 2.14 4.54 -22.11
N ASP A 58 1.49 4.78 -23.25
CA ASP A 58 2.09 4.60 -24.58
C ASP A 58 3.43 5.37 -24.77
N GLU A 59 3.71 6.35 -23.92
CA GLU A 59 5.00 7.07 -23.85
C GLU A 59 6.10 6.25 -23.12
N TYR A 60 5.73 5.19 -22.41
CA TYR A 60 6.68 4.39 -21.62
C TYR A 60 7.39 3.31 -22.43
N VAL A 61 7.32 3.36 -23.70
CA VAL A 61 8.04 2.44 -24.56
C VAL A 61 9.50 2.89 -24.69
N GLY A 62 10.34 2.50 -23.71
CA GLY A 62 11.76 2.73 -23.55
C GLY A 62 12.14 4.19 -23.27
N GLY A 63 13.06 4.36 -22.40
CA GLY A 63 13.48 5.64 -21.84
C GLY A 63 12.80 5.95 -20.51
N GLY A 64 12.04 5.00 -19.95
CA GLY A 64 11.62 5.04 -18.56
C GLY A 64 12.79 4.90 -17.58
N GLU A 65 12.56 5.18 -16.32
CA GLU A 65 13.56 4.92 -15.28
C GLU A 65 13.88 3.43 -15.21
N GLN A 66 15.14 3.12 -15.01
CA GLN A 66 15.58 1.75 -14.84
C GLN A 66 15.01 1.17 -13.57
N SER A 67 14.32 0.01 -13.65
CA SER A 67 13.88 -0.72 -12.47
C SER A 67 15.08 -1.23 -11.65
N PHE A 68 14.88 -1.36 -10.34
CA PHE A 68 15.90 -1.90 -9.46
C PHE A 68 16.26 -3.36 -9.84
N PHE A 69 15.26 -4.14 -10.24
CA PHE A 69 15.44 -5.49 -10.75
C PHE A 69 16.32 -5.51 -12.00
N ASP A 70 16.06 -4.67 -13.00
CA ASP A 70 16.84 -4.65 -14.25
C ASP A 70 18.31 -4.33 -13.99
N TYR A 71 18.59 -3.36 -13.13
CA TYR A 71 19.96 -3.05 -12.71
C TYR A 71 20.66 -4.27 -12.09
N ASN A 72 20.00 -4.93 -11.15
CA ASN A 72 20.59 -6.05 -10.42
C ASN A 72 20.78 -7.29 -11.28
N VAL A 73 19.83 -7.63 -12.15
CA VAL A 73 19.94 -8.80 -13.02
C VAL A 73 21.05 -8.61 -14.05
N ARG A 74 21.22 -7.41 -14.62
CA ARG A 74 22.33 -7.10 -15.53
C ARG A 74 23.67 -7.23 -14.82
N ASN A 75 23.78 -6.68 -13.63
CA ASN A 75 24.99 -6.81 -12.82
C ASN A 75 25.32 -8.27 -12.51
N ALA A 76 24.33 -9.09 -12.16
CA ALA A 76 24.50 -10.51 -11.91
C ALA A 76 24.93 -11.30 -13.16
N GLN A 77 24.55 -10.84 -14.36
CA GLN A 77 24.97 -11.44 -15.63
C GLN A 77 26.34 -10.91 -16.14
N GLY A 78 26.99 -10.00 -15.39
CA GLY A 78 28.24 -9.37 -15.79
C GLY A 78 28.08 -8.41 -16.97
N MET A 79 26.90 -7.93 -17.23
CA MET A 79 26.59 -6.86 -18.20
C MET A 79 26.85 -5.50 -17.57
N ASP A 80 26.87 -4.45 -18.39
CA ASP A 80 26.81 -3.08 -17.90
C ASP A 80 25.46 -2.88 -17.22
N PRO A 81 25.41 -2.61 -15.90
CA PRO A 81 24.15 -2.50 -15.18
C PRO A 81 23.23 -1.38 -15.70
N THR A 82 23.82 -0.33 -16.28
CA THR A 82 23.11 0.82 -16.86
C THR A 82 23.03 0.76 -18.38
N GLY A 83 23.51 -0.34 -18.97
CA GLY A 83 23.52 -0.55 -20.42
C GLY A 83 22.12 -0.77 -20.98
N THR A 84 21.91 -0.38 -22.24
CA THR A 84 20.64 -0.48 -22.96
C THR A 84 20.52 -1.77 -23.82
N GLN A 85 21.47 -2.69 -23.69
CA GLN A 85 21.43 -3.96 -24.42
C GLN A 85 20.24 -4.79 -23.96
N TYR A 86 19.46 -5.33 -24.89
CA TYR A 86 18.34 -6.21 -24.58
C TYR A 86 18.77 -7.46 -23.81
N LEU A 87 18.05 -7.80 -22.77
CA LEU A 87 18.25 -8.98 -21.93
C LEU A 87 17.02 -9.90 -22.02
N ASN A 88 17.21 -11.12 -22.55
CA ASN A 88 16.16 -12.12 -22.58
C ASN A 88 16.11 -12.89 -21.25
N ILE A 89 15.11 -12.60 -20.44
CA ILE A 89 14.92 -13.22 -19.13
C ILE A 89 14.69 -14.73 -19.23
N ASP A 90 14.03 -15.20 -20.29
CA ASP A 90 13.69 -16.62 -20.47
C ASP A 90 14.89 -17.51 -20.79
N GLU A 91 16.01 -16.92 -21.21
CA GLU A 91 17.26 -17.63 -21.44
C GLU A 91 18.13 -17.77 -20.17
N LEU A 92 17.75 -17.08 -19.09
CA LEU A 92 18.52 -17.11 -17.85
C LEU A 92 18.19 -18.37 -17.03
N ASP A 93 19.20 -18.86 -16.31
CA ASP A 93 19.00 -19.92 -15.33
C ASP A 93 18.09 -19.39 -14.19
N PRO A 94 16.96 -20.07 -13.88
CA PRO A 94 16.08 -19.66 -12.78
C PRO A 94 16.79 -19.51 -11.44
N SER A 95 17.89 -20.23 -11.20
CA SER A 95 18.69 -20.11 -9.97
C SER A 95 19.43 -18.78 -9.83
N THR A 96 19.53 -18.01 -10.93
CA THR A 96 20.09 -16.66 -10.92
C THR A 96 19.21 -15.66 -10.17
N PHE A 97 17.89 -15.94 -10.09
CA PHE A 97 16.93 -15.02 -9.49
C PHE A 97 16.86 -15.18 -7.98
N SER A 98 16.93 -14.07 -7.28
CA SER A 98 16.66 -13.99 -5.84
C SER A 98 15.80 -12.79 -5.53
N LEU A 99 15.15 -12.81 -4.35
CA LEU A 99 14.33 -11.68 -3.90
C LEU A 99 15.16 -10.41 -3.66
N ASP A 100 16.47 -10.56 -3.42
CA ASP A 100 17.40 -9.44 -3.25
C ASP A 100 17.56 -8.57 -4.50
N MET A 101 17.20 -9.11 -5.67
CA MET A 101 17.26 -8.36 -6.93
C MET A 101 16.13 -7.36 -7.09
N PHE A 102 15.05 -7.51 -6.32
CA PHE A 102 13.86 -6.67 -6.39
C PHE A 102 13.81 -5.68 -5.22
N SER A 103 13.22 -4.53 -5.44
CA SER A 103 12.78 -3.64 -4.36
C SER A 103 11.47 -4.14 -3.73
N ALA A 104 11.14 -3.66 -2.53
CA ALA A 104 9.89 -4.02 -1.89
C ALA A 104 8.67 -3.52 -2.70
N ASP A 105 8.76 -2.33 -3.29
CA ASP A 105 7.66 -1.76 -4.09
C ASP A 105 7.41 -2.55 -5.37
N GLU A 106 8.46 -3.01 -6.06
CA GLU A 106 8.33 -3.91 -7.21
C GLU A 106 7.62 -5.21 -6.82
N LEU A 107 7.95 -5.80 -5.67
CA LEU A 107 7.37 -7.06 -5.20
C LEU A 107 5.92 -6.89 -4.70
N LEU A 108 5.59 -5.75 -4.12
CA LEU A 108 4.23 -5.44 -3.65
C LEU A 108 3.31 -4.96 -4.77
N ASN A 109 3.86 -4.47 -5.88
CA ASN A 109 3.17 -4.17 -7.13
C ASN A 109 1.79 -3.52 -6.93
N GLN A 110 1.75 -2.40 -6.20
CA GLN A 110 0.52 -1.61 -5.92
C GLN A 110 -0.67 -2.46 -5.43
N GLY A 111 -0.40 -3.52 -4.65
CA GLY A 111 -1.43 -4.40 -4.08
C GLY A 111 -1.69 -5.70 -4.86
N SER A 112 -1.15 -5.84 -6.09
CA SER A 112 -1.12 -7.12 -6.82
C SER A 112 0.12 -7.93 -6.44
N ASN A 113 0.28 -8.23 -5.17
CA ASN A 113 1.51 -8.67 -4.52
C ASN A 113 2.07 -9.98 -5.09
N TYR A 114 3.36 -9.98 -5.42
CA TYR A 114 4.14 -11.19 -5.73
C TYR A 114 4.72 -11.86 -4.48
N VAL A 115 4.88 -11.07 -3.41
CA VAL A 115 5.21 -11.55 -2.06
C VAL A 115 4.14 -11.10 -1.07
N SER A 116 3.89 -11.90 -0.05
CA SER A 116 3.06 -11.52 1.09
C SER A 116 3.80 -11.86 2.36
N TYR A 117 3.95 -10.90 3.26
CA TYR A 117 4.72 -11.07 4.49
C TYR A 117 4.16 -10.25 5.64
N TYR A 118 4.35 -10.76 6.85
CA TYR A 118 4.27 -10.01 8.10
C TYR A 118 5.17 -10.69 9.14
N GLY A 119 5.88 -9.89 9.92
CA GLY A 119 6.95 -10.35 10.80
C GLY A 119 8.18 -10.89 10.09
N TYR A 120 8.28 -10.63 8.80
CA TYR A 120 9.42 -10.81 7.92
C TYR A 120 9.62 -9.54 7.11
N ASP A 121 10.81 -9.38 6.53
CA ASP A 121 11.04 -8.41 5.47
C ASP A 121 10.58 -8.96 4.11
N TYR A 122 10.62 -8.13 3.07
CA TYR A 122 10.22 -8.51 1.71
C TYR A 122 11.14 -9.58 1.08
N LYS A 123 12.34 -9.79 1.63
CA LYS A 123 13.32 -10.81 1.21
C LYS A 123 13.13 -12.15 1.94
N GLY A 124 12.22 -12.21 2.92
CA GLY A 124 11.93 -13.41 3.71
C GLY A 124 12.81 -13.57 4.95
N ASN A 125 13.59 -12.56 5.34
CA ASN A 125 14.31 -12.59 6.59
C ASN A 125 13.37 -12.21 7.75
N LYS A 126 13.53 -12.86 8.88
CA LYS A 126 12.69 -12.59 10.05
C LYS A 126 12.95 -11.19 10.57
N SER A 127 11.90 -10.39 10.65
CA SER A 127 11.95 -9.07 11.26
C SER A 127 12.28 -9.18 12.75
N LYS A 128 13.17 -8.32 13.22
CA LYS A 128 13.59 -8.25 14.63
C LYS A 128 12.79 -7.22 15.41
N ASP A 129 12.26 -6.22 14.73
CA ASP A 129 11.61 -5.06 15.28
C ASP A 129 10.09 -5.11 15.03
N ASN A 130 9.34 -4.31 15.79
CA ASN A 130 7.92 -4.08 15.55
C ASN A 130 7.78 -2.74 14.80
N PRO A 131 7.85 -2.74 13.45
CA PRO A 131 7.74 -1.54 12.67
C PRO A 131 6.36 -0.90 12.85
N THR A 132 6.33 0.43 12.79
CA THR A 132 5.10 1.20 12.80
C THR A 132 4.54 1.35 11.40
N LEU A 133 3.29 1.83 11.29
CA LEU A 133 2.72 2.15 9.99
C LEU A 133 3.53 3.26 9.28
N ASN A 134 4.09 4.20 10.05
CA ASN A 134 4.94 5.25 9.50
C ASN A 134 6.22 4.68 8.87
N ASP A 135 6.83 3.66 9.49
CA ASP A 135 8.05 3.03 8.96
C ASP A 135 7.78 2.38 7.60
N PHE A 136 6.57 1.84 7.39
CA PHE A 136 6.15 1.31 6.09
C PHE A 136 6.25 2.36 4.97
N PHE A 137 5.98 3.63 5.27
CA PHE A 137 6.00 4.71 4.28
C PHE A 137 7.31 5.51 4.23
N THR A 138 8.19 5.36 5.22
CA THR A 138 9.37 6.23 5.36
C THR A 138 10.71 5.51 5.43
N GLU A 139 10.72 4.21 5.81
CA GLU A 139 11.98 3.48 5.93
C GLU A 139 12.53 3.11 4.55
N THR A 140 13.79 3.46 4.32
CA THR A 140 14.50 3.17 3.06
C THR A 140 15.76 2.34 3.29
N ASP A 141 16.19 1.61 2.26
CA ASP A 141 17.46 0.91 2.19
C ASP A 141 18.63 1.86 1.79
N GLU A 142 19.83 1.30 1.65
CA GLU A 142 21.03 2.03 1.25
C GLU A 142 20.98 2.59 -0.18
N PHE A 143 20.05 2.11 -1.01
CA PHE A 143 19.80 2.57 -2.37
C PHE A 143 18.71 3.61 -2.47
N GLY A 144 18.01 3.90 -1.34
CA GLY A 144 16.88 4.82 -1.28
C GLY A 144 15.52 4.19 -1.59
N ASN A 145 15.46 2.86 -1.83
CA ASN A 145 14.19 2.17 -2.02
C ASN A 145 13.49 1.97 -0.68
N PHE A 146 12.16 2.13 -0.65
CA PHE A 146 11.38 1.83 0.54
C PHE A 146 11.48 0.33 0.89
N THR A 147 11.64 0.02 2.18
CA THR A 147 11.75 -1.35 2.68
C THR A 147 10.40 -1.98 3.00
N ARG A 148 9.36 -1.18 3.14
CA ARG A 148 7.98 -1.58 3.42
C ARG A 148 7.86 -2.59 4.57
N PRO A 149 8.41 -2.32 5.75
CA PRO A 149 8.41 -3.28 6.84
C PRO A 149 7.00 -3.53 7.38
N MET A 150 6.69 -4.81 7.66
CA MET A 150 5.43 -5.23 8.26
C MET A 150 5.68 -6.03 9.53
N GLY A 151 5.10 -5.59 10.64
CA GLY A 151 5.24 -6.21 11.95
C GLY A 151 4.60 -7.59 12.03
N ALA A 152 5.05 -8.38 13.00
CA ALA A 152 4.41 -9.64 13.33
C ALA A 152 3.05 -9.40 13.99
N PHE A 153 2.12 -10.36 13.85
CA PHE A 153 0.88 -10.35 14.60
C PHE A 153 1.13 -10.86 16.03
N GLU A 154 0.93 -10.00 17.02
CA GLU A 154 1.22 -10.27 18.42
C GLU A 154 0.02 -9.98 19.33
N PRO A 155 -1.07 -10.77 19.24
CA PRO A 155 -2.26 -10.53 20.03
C PRO A 155 -1.99 -10.75 21.53
N ILE A 156 -2.66 -9.96 22.35
CA ILE A 156 -2.60 -10.04 23.81
C ILE A 156 -3.92 -10.59 24.32
N TYR A 157 -3.84 -11.70 25.05
CA TYR A 157 -4.96 -12.27 25.75
C TYR A 157 -4.67 -12.28 27.26
N MET A 158 -5.56 -11.70 28.04
CA MET A 158 -5.50 -11.70 29.49
C MET A 158 -6.80 -12.21 30.05
N SER A 159 -6.75 -13.06 31.09
CA SER A 159 -7.92 -13.50 31.82
C SER A 159 -7.67 -13.51 33.32
N GLY A 160 -8.66 -13.15 34.07
CA GLY A 160 -8.68 -13.26 35.51
C GLY A 160 -9.99 -13.91 35.98
N TYR A 161 -9.93 -14.71 37.00
CA TYR A 161 -11.14 -15.26 37.60
C TYR A 161 -11.07 -15.23 39.12
N ILE A 162 -12.22 -15.12 39.75
CA ILE A 162 -12.43 -15.30 41.17
C ILE A 162 -13.59 -16.27 41.36
N MET A 163 -13.44 -17.24 42.24
CA MET A 163 -14.47 -18.19 42.52
C MET A 163 -14.52 -18.42 44.04
N ASP A 164 -15.74 -18.49 44.57
CA ASP A 164 -16.01 -18.84 45.96
C ASP A 164 -16.95 -20.05 46.03
N LYS A 165 -16.75 -20.85 47.05
CA LYS A 165 -17.52 -22.06 47.30
C LYS A 165 -18.19 -21.97 48.68
N PHE A 166 -19.51 -21.95 48.67
CA PHE A 166 -20.33 -21.96 49.89
C PHE A 166 -20.94 -23.34 50.11
N ALA A 167 -20.87 -23.83 51.32
CA ALA A 167 -21.50 -25.08 51.71
C ALA A 167 -22.49 -24.81 52.86
N PHE A 168 -23.76 -25.18 52.66
CA PHE A 168 -24.83 -25.11 53.65
C PHE A 168 -25.48 -26.49 53.73
N ASP A 169 -25.22 -27.22 54.82
CA ASP A 169 -25.68 -28.61 55.00
C ASP A 169 -25.37 -29.48 53.75
N ASP A 170 -26.38 -29.97 53.07
CA ASP A 170 -26.25 -30.79 51.87
C ASP A 170 -26.14 -29.98 50.56
N LEU A 171 -26.15 -28.64 50.63
CA LEU A 171 -26.13 -27.75 49.47
C LEU A 171 -24.76 -27.12 49.28
N ILE A 172 -24.21 -27.23 48.09
CA ILE A 172 -22.93 -26.64 47.71
C ILE A 172 -23.16 -25.68 46.54
N PHE A 173 -22.79 -24.41 46.75
CA PHE A 173 -22.81 -23.37 45.70
C PHE A 173 -21.37 -23.06 45.30
N ASN A 174 -21.12 -23.06 43.99
CA ASN A 174 -19.93 -22.48 43.42
C ASN A 174 -20.33 -21.20 42.66
N VAL A 175 -19.84 -20.06 43.10
CA VAL A 175 -20.10 -18.77 42.48
C VAL A 175 -18.78 -18.19 42.00
N GLY A 176 -18.69 -17.80 40.75
CA GLY A 176 -17.45 -17.26 40.22
C GLY A 176 -17.72 -16.15 39.14
N LEU A 177 -16.75 -15.29 39.02
CA LEU A 177 -16.67 -14.28 37.97
C LEU A 177 -15.37 -14.49 37.20
N ARG A 178 -15.46 -14.54 35.89
CA ARG A 178 -14.33 -14.50 34.97
C ARG A 178 -14.39 -13.28 34.09
N VAL A 179 -13.27 -12.59 33.94
CA VAL A 179 -13.10 -11.46 33.04
C VAL A 179 -12.00 -11.82 32.05
N ASP A 180 -12.32 -11.75 30.79
CA ASP A 180 -11.39 -11.97 29.68
C ASP A 180 -11.21 -10.67 28.90
N ARG A 181 -9.97 -10.33 28.58
CA ARG A 181 -9.60 -9.23 27.69
C ARG A 181 -8.80 -9.80 26.52
N PHE A 182 -9.28 -9.54 25.33
CA PHE A 182 -8.55 -9.74 24.07
C PHE A 182 -8.20 -8.40 23.46
N ASP A 183 -6.95 -8.26 23.05
CA ASP A 183 -6.44 -7.11 22.33
C ASP A 183 -5.69 -7.65 21.10
N ALA A 184 -6.14 -7.30 19.90
CA ALA A 184 -5.51 -7.75 18.66
C ALA A 184 -4.09 -7.20 18.51
N ASN A 185 -3.74 -6.13 19.26
CA ASN A 185 -2.44 -5.46 19.20
C ASN A 185 -2.03 -5.14 17.76
N GLN A 186 -3.00 -4.72 16.96
CA GLN A 186 -2.82 -4.32 15.58
C GLN A 186 -2.99 -2.81 15.47
N GLN A 187 -2.17 -2.20 14.64
CA GLN A 187 -2.38 -0.81 14.26
C GLN A 187 -3.65 -0.69 13.44
N VAL A 188 -4.42 0.33 13.71
CA VAL A 188 -5.62 0.68 12.96
C VAL A 188 -5.45 2.11 12.45
N LEU A 189 -6.13 2.43 11.36
CA LEU A 189 -6.16 3.81 10.88
C LEU A 189 -6.67 4.72 11.99
N LYS A 190 -6.03 5.87 12.16
CA LYS A 190 -6.48 6.91 13.10
C LYS A 190 -7.88 7.39 12.76
N ASP A 191 -8.16 7.48 11.48
CA ASP A 191 -9.46 7.76 10.91
C ASP A 191 -9.82 6.63 9.93
N LYS A 192 -10.97 5.97 10.11
CA LYS A 192 -11.38 4.83 9.29
C LYS A 192 -11.69 5.18 7.83
N TYR A 193 -11.83 6.46 7.53
CA TYR A 193 -12.14 6.98 6.19
C TYR A 193 -10.92 7.61 5.50
N LEU A 194 -9.83 7.88 6.24
CA LEU A 194 -8.68 8.61 5.73
C LEU A 194 -7.38 7.86 5.97
N LEU A 195 -6.65 7.58 4.92
CA LEU A 195 -5.28 7.06 4.99
C LEU A 195 -4.27 8.18 5.27
N TYR A 196 -4.51 9.37 4.71
CA TYR A 196 -3.63 10.54 4.81
C TYR A 196 -4.24 11.64 5.67
N SER A 197 -3.39 12.51 6.21
CA SER A 197 -3.83 13.69 6.94
C SER A 197 -4.54 14.67 6.02
N SER A 198 -5.73 15.11 6.44
CA SER A 198 -6.57 16.03 5.69
C SER A 198 -6.78 17.32 6.47
N ARG A 199 -7.04 18.40 5.76
CA ARG A 199 -7.34 19.71 6.33
C ARG A 199 -8.71 19.72 6.98
N THR A 200 -8.82 20.50 8.06
CA THR A 200 -10.08 20.73 8.75
C THR A 200 -10.70 22.09 8.34
N ALA A 201 -11.97 22.29 8.63
CA ALA A 201 -12.67 23.54 8.32
C ALA A 201 -11.97 24.76 8.93
N GLY A 202 -11.43 24.63 10.15
CA GLY A 202 -10.66 25.72 10.78
C GLY A 202 -9.32 26.04 10.13
N GLU A 203 -8.79 25.13 9.31
CA GLU A 203 -7.52 25.31 8.56
C GLU A 203 -7.77 25.82 7.13
N VAL A 204 -8.96 25.62 6.57
CA VAL A 204 -9.31 26.00 5.19
C VAL A 204 -10.00 27.37 5.19
N LEU A 205 -9.22 28.41 5.05
CA LEU A 205 -9.73 29.80 5.00
C LEU A 205 -9.93 30.28 3.54
N ASP A 206 -9.24 29.66 2.59
CA ASP A 206 -9.40 29.91 1.17
C ASP A 206 -9.11 28.62 0.36
N ILE A 207 -9.59 28.60 -0.89
CA ILE A 207 -9.23 27.60 -1.90
C ILE A 207 -8.88 28.39 -3.16
N ASP A 208 -7.70 28.17 -3.69
CA ASP A 208 -7.15 28.85 -4.88
C ASP A 208 -7.26 30.39 -4.77
N GLY A 209 -7.00 30.93 -3.56
CA GLY A 209 -7.06 32.35 -3.28
C GLY A 209 -8.49 32.94 -3.18
N VAL A 210 -9.50 32.09 -3.22
CA VAL A 210 -10.90 32.49 -3.00
C VAL A 210 -11.29 32.20 -1.56
N GLU A 211 -11.69 33.23 -0.81
CA GLU A 211 -12.13 33.09 0.59
C GLU A 211 -13.29 32.09 0.71
N VAL A 212 -13.18 31.19 1.67
CA VAL A 212 -14.18 30.18 1.99
C VAL A 212 -14.94 30.57 3.26
N ILE A 213 -16.25 30.58 3.18
CA ILE A 213 -17.13 30.74 4.33
C ILE A 213 -17.79 29.40 4.64
N HIS A 214 -17.43 28.80 5.78
CA HIS A 214 -18.03 27.54 6.22
C HIS A 214 -19.43 27.77 6.80
N PRO A 215 -20.36 26.81 6.64
CA PRO A 215 -21.67 26.86 7.31
C PRO A 215 -21.52 26.92 8.84
N GLU A 216 -22.35 27.70 9.52
CA GLU A 216 -22.27 27.93 10.98
C GLU A 216 -22.37 26.66 11.85
N ASN A 217 -23.00 25.61 11.32
CA ASN A 217 -23.14 24.33 12.01
C ASN A 217 -21.96 23.36 11.76
N ILE A 218 -20.96 23.73 10.98
CA ILE A 218 -19.77 22.95 10.74
C ILE A 218 -18.68 23.40 11.72
N PRO A 219 -18.23 22.53 12.63
CA PRO A 219 -17.19 22.90 13.58
C PRO A 219 -15.81 22.93 12.93
N ASP A 220 -14.88 23.70 13.52
CA ASP A 220 -13.52 23.88 13.01
C ASP A 220 -12.73 22.57 12.80
N ASN A 221 -13.06 21.51 13.55
CA ASN A 221 -12.42 20.21 13.44
C ASN A 221 -13.07 19.27 12.40
N ALA A 222 -14.05 19.73 11.65
CA ALA A 222 -14.66 18.96 10.57
C ALA A 222 -13.66 18.75 9.43
N ILE A 223 -13.49 17.53 8.96
CA ILE A 223 -12.68 17.21 7.80
C ILE A 223 -13.36 17.77 6.55
N VAL A 224 -12.58 18.44 5.71
CA VAL A 224 -13.05 19.06 4.46
C VAL A 224 -12.88 18.09 3.29
N TYR A 225 -13.90 17.99 2.45
CA TYR A 225 -13.90 17.26 1.19
C TYR A 225 -14.10 18.21 0.02
N VAL A 226 -13.38 18.01 -1.06
CA VAL A 226 -13.29 18.92 -2.19
C VAL A 226 -13.78 18.26 -3.49
N ASN A 227 -13.93 19.05 -4.53
CA ASN A 227 -14.35 18.58 -5.86
C ASN A 227 -13.26 17.85 -6.63
N ASP A 228 -12.00 18.14 -6.35
CA ASP A 228 -10.84 17.48 -6.95
C ASP A 228 -9.72 17.37 -5.90
N ILE A 229 -9.04 16.23 -5.83
CA ILE A 229 -8.00 15.99 -4.83
C ILE A 229 -6.66 16.64 -5.23
N GLU A 230 -6.40 16.77 -6.53
CA GLU A 230 -5.16 17.32 -7.07
C GLU A 230 -5.25 18.84 -7.29
N ASP A 231 -6.42 19.32 -7.78
CA ASP A 231 -6.66 20.73 -8.08
C ASP A 231 -7.99 21.18 -7.46
N PRO A 232 -8.05 21.33 -6.14
CA PRO A 232 -9.28 21.67 -5.43
C PRO A 232 -9.71 23.12 -5.73
N THR A 233 -10.93 23.30 -6.23
CA THR A 233 -11.52 24.60 -6.53
C THR A 233 -12.80 24.89 -5.74
N ALA A 234 -13.38 23.87 -5.10
CA ALA A 234 -14.61 24.02 -4.33
C ALA A 234 -14.75 22.94 -3.25
N ILE A 235 -15.45 23.28 -2.17
CA ILE A 235 -15.82 22.32 -1.13
C ILE A 235 -17.07 21.55 -1.56
N ASN A 236 -16.98 20.20 -1.51
CA ASN A 236 -18.10 19.31 -1.75
C ASN A 236 -18.86 18.95 -0.46
N GLY A 237 -18.15 18.90 0.67
CA GLY A 237 -18.78 18.56 1.93
C GLY A 237 -17.80 18.47 3.09
N TYR A 238 -18.35 17.99 4.22
CA TYR A 238 -17.61 17.89 5.48
C TYR A 238 -17.93 16.57 6.18
N ARG A 239 -17.05 16.20 7.11
CA ARG A 239 -17.28 15.06 8.02
C ARG A 239 -16.82 15.38 9.44
N VAL A 240 -17.67 15.05 10.39
CA VAL A 240 -17.35 15.09 11.83
C VAL A 240 -17.58 13.68 12.37
N GLU A 241 -16.51 13.01 12.78
CA GLU A 241 -16.54 11.59 13.15
C GLU A 241 -17.20 10.73 12.06
N ASP A 242 -18.40 10.20 12.30
CA ASP A 242 -19.18 9.38 11.37
C ASP A 242 -20.30 10.14 10.67
N THR A 243 -20.49 11.41 11.00
CA THR A 243 -21.56 12.24 10.42
C THR A 243 -21.04 13.03 9.24
N TRP A 244 -21.73 12.93 8.12
CA TRP A 244 -21.41 13.58 6.87
C TRP A 244 -22.33 14.74 6.57
N TYR A 245 -21.78 15.77 5.93
CA TYR A 245 -22.49 16.99 5.56
C TYR A 245 -22.14 17.36 4.13
N ASN A 246 -23.12 17.91 3.42
CA ASN A 246 -22.87 18.52 2.10
C ASN A 246 -22.20 19.90 2.24
N ALA A 247 -21.88 20.54 1.10
CA ALA A 247 -21.22 21.84 1.06
C ALA A 247 -21.98 22.97 1.78
N VAL A 248 -23.30 22.85 1.92
CA VAL A 248 -24.13 23.85 2.62
C VAL A 248 -24.39 23.51 4.09
N GLY A 249 -23.73 22.48 4.62
CA GLY A 249 -23.84 22.05 6.02
C GLY A 249 -25.06 21.19 6.33
N ALA A 250 -25.83 20.75 5.36
CA ALA A 250 -26.92 19.81 5.61
C ALA A 250 -26.37 18.39 5.79
N GLU A 251 -26.82 17.71 6.86
CA GLU A 251 -26.45 16.31 7.12
C GLU A 251 -26.94 15.39 6.00
N ILE A 252 -26.08 14.45 5.59
CA ILE A 252 -26.36 13.46 4.57
C ILE A 252 -26.13 12.06 5.14
N THR A 253 -26.99 11.11 4.77
CA THR A 253 -26.92 9.72 5.21
C THR A 253 -26.07 8.85 4.26
N ASP A 254 -25.94 9.27 3.02
CA ASP A 254 -25.17 8.58 1.98
C ASP A 254 -24.01 9.46 1.51
N PRO A 255 -22.77 9.17 1.93
CA PRO A 255 -21.61 9.95 1.51
C PRO A 255 -21.29 9.85 0.01
N SER A 256 -21.86 8.88 -0.72
CA SER A 256 -21.62 8.75 -2.16
C SER A 256 -22.09 9.98 -2.96
N VAL A 257 -22.97 10.81 -2.39
CA VAL A 257 -23.35 12.08 -3.01
C VAL A 257 -22.20 13.11 -3.10
N LEU A 258 -21.08 12.85 -2.38
CA LEU A 258 -19.87 13.66 -2.43
C LEU A 258 -18.84 13.10 -3.44
N GLU A 259 -19.16 11.97 -4.11
CA GLU A 259 -18.25 11.37 -5.07
C GLU A 259 -17.98 12.30 -6.25
N THR A 260 -16.72 12.33 -6.63
CA THR A 260 -16.19 12.92 -7.87
C THR A 260 -15.85 11.80 -8.86
N SER A 261 -15.29 12.14 -10.01
CA SER A 261 -14.79 11.15 -10.98
C SER A 261 -13.69 10.22 -10.40
N ALA A 262 -12.99 10.68 -9.34
CA ALA A 262 -11.92 9.96 -8.65
C ALA A 262 -12.34 9.41 -7.27
N GLY A 263 -13.65 9.43 -6.93
CA GLY A 263 -14.18 9.03 -5.62
C GLY A 263 -14.44 10.23 -4.70
N ILE A 264 -14.57 9.98 -3.39
CA ILE A 264 -14.74 11.04 -2.39
C ILE A 264 -13.36 11.63 -2.08
N ALA A 265 -13.15 12.89 -2.42
CA ALA A 265 -11.86 13.57 -2.37
C ALA A 265 -11.65 14.35 -1.05
N PRO A 266 -10.86 13.87 -0.08
CA PRO A 266 -10.47 14.66 1.08
C PRO A 266 -9.54 15.81 0.67
N TYR A 267 -9.63 16.96 1.33
CA TYR A 267 -8.67 18.04 1.12
C TYR A 267 -7.39 17.74 1.90
N LEU A 268 -6.37 17.23 1.22
CA LEU A 268 -5.13 16.79 1.83
C LEU A 268 -4.29 17.95 2.37
N GLN A 269 -3.46 17.68 3.38
CA GLN A 269 -2.47 18.63 3.86
C GLN A 269 -1.34 18.81 2.84
N ASP A 270 -0.64 19.96 2.90
CA ASP A 270 0.48 20.23 2.01
C ASP A 270 1.59 19.18 2.14
N GLY A 271 2.13 18.75 1.00
CA GLY A 271 3.17 17.74 0.92
C GLY A 271 2.66 16.31 1.01
N VAL A 272 1.35 16.10 1.05
CA VAL A 272 0.72 14.79 0.89
C VAL A 272 0.26 14.65 -0.54
N ASN A 273 0.85 13.70 -1.26
CA ASN A 273 0.45 13.37 -2.63
C ASN A 273 -0.10 11.93 -2.65
N PRO A 274 -1.37 11.72 -2.98
CA PRO A 274 -1.96 10.38 -3.02
C PRO A 274 -1.45 9.50 -4.16
N SER A 275 -0.67 10.09 -5.08
CA SER A 275 -0.03 9.37 -6.19
C SER A 275 1.37 8.85 -5.83
N ASP A 276 1.93 9.23 -4.68
CA ASP A 276 3.26 8.82 -4.21
C ASP A 276 3.25 7.47 -3.50
#